data_a78dc21b394dc893a41c875484bdc335
#
_entry.id   a78dc21b394dc893a41c875484bdc335
#
_cell.length_a   1.000
_cell.length_b   1.000
_cell.length_c   1.000
_cell.angle_alpha   90.00
_cell.angle_beta   90.00
_cell.angle_gamma   90.00
#
_symmetry.space_group_name_H-M   'P 1'
#
loop_
_entity.id
_entity.type
_entity.pdbx_description
1 polymer ?
#
loop_
_entity_poly.entity_id
_entity_poly.type
_entity_poly.pdbx_seq_one_letter_code
_entity_poly.pdbx_strand_id
1 'polypeptide(L)'
;MTTTTSAQALTSELSNDTVLTTAMTANVRGPLLLAAAVVAGLQAGTYFTWSTGVMPGLANLDDRTFVSAMQQMNIAIVNPVFISTFLGAPVLAGAAAVFCGPHARPWAIAATVLAVGTLVISFAGNIPLNDALDAAGPVDKIKDLAAVRADFESLWVKLNLARCVSSAGALGCLVLAALRVR
;
A
#
# COMPACT_ATOMS: atom_id res chain seq x y z
N MET A 1 -23.69 54.87 8.41
CA MET A 1 -24.47 53.64 8.68
C MET A 1 -24.18 52.48 7.72
N THR A 2 -23.31 52.61 6.71
CA THR A 2 -23.05 51.61 5.64
C THR A 2 -21.96 50.58 5.93
N THR A 3 -21.06 50.81 6.87
CA THR A 3 -19.92 49.91 7.16
C THR A 3 -20.29 48.67 7.99
N THR A 4 -21.30 48.74 8.84
CA THR A 4 -21.73 47.63 9.70
C THR A 4 -22.43 46.50 8.90
N THR A 5 -23.18 46.88 7.87
CA THR A 5 -23.91 45.94 7.01
C THR A 5 -22.97 45.09 6.18
N SER A 6 -21.87 45.67 5.66
CA SER A 6 -20.85 44.95 4.87
C SER A 6 -20.05 43.94 5.69
N ALA A 7 -19.72 44.29 6.96
CA ALA A 7 -19.01 43.38 7.86
C ALA A 7 -19.88 42.18 8.27
N GLN A 8 -21.18 42.41 8.51
CA GLN A 8 -22.14 41.34 8.82
C GLN A 8 -22.37 40.38 7.61
N ALA A 9 -22.42 40.90 6.39
CA ALA A 9 -22.55 40.11 5.20
C ALA A 9 -21.32 39.21 4.98
N LEU A 10 -20.10 39.75 5.13
CA LEU A 10 -18.86 39.01 5.04
C LEU A 10 -18.74 37.91 6.09
N THR A 11 -19.14 38.18 7.35
CA THR A 11 -19.12 37.15 8.41
C THR A 11 -20.14 36.05 8.16
N SER A 12 -21.30 36.34 7.58
CA SER A 12 -22.32 35.33 7.24
C SER A 12 -21.87 34.46 6.04
N GLU A 13 -21.23 35.04 5.02
CA GLU A 13 -20.66 34.29 3.92
C GLU A 13 -19.54 33.36 4.36
N LEU A 14 -18.58 33.84 5.15
CA LEU A 14 -17.49 33.02 5.71
C LEU A 14 -18.03 31.90 6.62
N SER A 15 -19.09 32.15 7.38
CA SER A 15 -19.76 31.13 8.19
C SER A 15 -20.43 30.07 7.35
N ASN A 16 -21.12 30.44 6.28
CA ASN A 16 -21.77 29.51 5.36
C ASN A 16 -20.74 28.66 4.60
N ASP A 17 -19.67 29.26 4.11
CA ASP A 17 -18.60 28.54 3.43
C ASP A 17 -17.91 27.51 4.37
N THR A 18 -17.70 27.89 5.63
CA THR A 18 -17.13 26.97 6.63
C THR A 18 -18.09 25.83 6.93
N VAL A 19 -19.39 26.06 7.06
CA VAL A 19 -20.40 25.01 7.29
C VAL A 19 -20.49 24.07 6.10
N LEU A 20 -20.52 24.59 4.88
CA LEU A 20 -20.56 23.78 3.64
C LEU A 20 -19.30 22.93 3.51
N THR A 21 -18.13 23.50 3.73
CA THR A 21 -16.86 22.77 3.67
C THR A 21 -16.80 21.66 4.72
N THR A 22 -17.28 21.92 5.92
CA THR A 22 -17.34 20.94 7.02
C THR A 22 -18.30 19.80 6.68
N ALA A 23 -19.48 20.11 6.15
CA ALA A 23 -20.47 19.10 5.74
C ALA A 23 -19.95 18.24 4.57
N MET A 24 -19.34 18.84 3.56
CA MET A 24 -18.74 18.11 2.43
C MET A 24 -17.61 17.18 2.90
N THR A 25 -16.72 17.66 3.76
CA THR A 25 -15.62 16.83 4.29
C THR A 25 -16.15 15.69 5.16
N ALA A 26 -17.20 15.88 5.93
CA ALA A 26 -17.84 14.83 6.73
C ALA A 26 -18.38 13.70 5.85
N ASN A 27 -19.03 14.03 4.73
CA ASN A 27 -19.60 13.05 3.79
C ASN A 27 -18.54 12.22 3.05
N VAL A 28 -17.32 12.73 2.88
CA VAL A 28 -16.24 12.03 2.14
C VAL A 28 -15.41 11.10 3.03
N ARG A 29 -15.37 11.35 4.36
CA ARG A 29 -14.50 10.63 5.30
C ARG A 29 -14.72 9.12 5.33
N GLY A 30 -15.96 8.69 5.48
CA GLY A 30 -16.32 7.27 5.55
C GLY A 30 -15.98 6.51 4.28
N PRO A 31 -16.49 6.93 3.11
CA PRO A 31 -16.14 6.32 1.82
C PRO A 31 -14.64 6.28 1.53
N LEU A 32 -13.91 7.33 1.85
CA LEU A 32 -12.46 7.41 1.63
C LEU A 32 -11.70 6.40 2.51
N LEU A 33 -12.04 6.30 3.80
CA LEU A 33 -11.45 5.31 4.70
C LEU A 33 -11.78 3.89 4.28
N LEU A 34 -13.01 3.64 3.83
CA LEU A 34 -13.40 2.34 3.30
C LEU A 34 -12.58 1.97 2.06
N ALA A 35 -12.46 2.88 1.10
CA ALA A 35 -11.64 2.66 -0.09
C ALA A 35 -10.17 2.41 0.26
N ALA A 36 -9.60 3.21 1.17
CA ALA A 36 -8.23 3.02 1.64
C ALA A 36 -8.03 1.67 2.33
N ALA A 37 -8.99 1.25 3.18
CA ALA A 37 -8.93 -0.04 3.86
C ALA A 37 -9.05 -1.23 2.89
N VAL A 38 -9.94 -1.14 1.89
CA VAL A 38 -10.08 -2.18 0.86
C VAL A 38 -8.79 -2.34 0.07
N VAL A 39 -8.21 -1.24 -0.40
CA VAL A 39 -6.96 -1.27 -1.19
C VAL A 39 -5.79 -1.76 -0.34
N ALA A 40 -5.65 -1.32 0.91
CA ALA A 40 -4.64 -1.82 1.85
C ALA A 40 -4.84 -3.31 2.15
N GLY A 41 -6.09 -3.77 2.25
CA GLY A 41 -6.44 -5.18 2.45
C GLY A 41 -6.02 -6.07 1.28
N LEU A 42 -6.22 -5.62 0.04
CA LEU A 42 -5.77 -6.32 -1.17
C LEU A 42 -4.24 -6.45 -1.20
N GLN A 43 -3.52 -5.39 -0.84
CA GLN A 43 -2.06 -5.42 -0.74
C GLN A 43 -1.58 -6.36 0.38
N ALA A 44 -2.15 -6.25 1.57
CA ALA A 44 -1.82 -7.13 2.69
C ALA A 44 -2.09 -8.59 2.36
N GLY A 45 -3.22 -8.89 1.72
CA GLY A 45 -3.59 -10.22 1.26
C GLY A 45 -2.63 -10.79 0.22
N THR A 46 -2.17 -9.95 -0.71
CA THR A 46 -1.16 -10.34 -1.70
C THR A 46 0.13 -10.79 -1.00
N TYR A 47 0.73 -9.95 -0.16
CA TYR A 47 1.98 -10.29 0.52
C TYR A 47 1.82 -11.45 1.51
N PHE A 48 0.66 -11.54 2.17
CA PHE A 48 0.33 -12.67 3.03
C PHE A 48 0.31 -13.99 2.26
N THR A 49 -0.37 -14.04 1.12
CA THR A 49 -0.44 -15.23 0.27
C THR A 49 0.95 -15.65 -0.22
N TRP A 50 1.79 -14.70 -0.61
CA TRP A 50 3.17 -14.98 -0.98
C TRP A 50 3.96 -15.56 0.19
N SER A 51 3.81 -15.03 1.40
CA SER A 51 4.55 -15.48 2.59
C SER A 51 4.09 -16.87 3.09
N THR A 52 2.79 -17.18 3.00
CA THR A 52 2.21 -18.36 3.65
C THR A 52 1.94 -19.52 2.71
N GLY A 53 1.82 -19.28 1.43
CA GLY A 53 1.47 -20.29 0.44
C GLY A 53 2.44 -20.38 -0.72
N VAL A 54 2.69 -19.27 -1.42
CA VAL A 54 3.44 -19.29 -2.67
C VAL A 54 4.91 -19.65 -2.43
N MET A 55 5.63 -18.87 -1.61
CA MET A 55 7.06 -19.12 -1.39
C MET A 55 7.33 -20.44 -0.66
N PRO A 56 6.57 -20.85 0.38
CA PRO A 56 6.73 -22.20 0.95
C PRO A 56 6.46 -23.33 -0.07
N GLY A 57 5.50 -23.14 -0.98
CA GLY A 57 5.26 -24.11 -2.05
C GLY A 57 6.41 -24.19 -3.04
N LEU A 58 6.91 -23.04 -3.50
CA LEU A 58 8.05 -22.97 -4.42
C LEU A 58 9.35 -23.51 -3.81
N ALA A 59 9.52 -23.35 -2.49
CA ALA A 59 10.72 -23.85 -1.78
C ALA A 59 10.91 -25.37 -1.92
N ASN A 60 9.86 -26.13 -2.18
CA ASN A 60 9.90 -27.58 -2.37
C ASN A 60 10.21 -28.02 -3.81
N LEU A 61 10.35 -27.07 -4.73
CA LEU A 61 10.65 -27.35 -6.14
C LEU A 61 12.17 -27.35 -6.39
N ASP A 62 12.58 -27.97 -7.48
CA ASP A 62 13.96 -27.87 -7.97
C ASP A 62 14.29 -26.43 -8.41
N ASP A 63 15.59 -26.11 -8.46
CA ASP A 63 16.07 -24.74 -8.72
C ASP A 63 15.61 -24.20 -10.08
N ARG A 64 15.54 -25.07 -11.09
CA ARG A 64 15.09 -24.67 -12.44
C ARG A 64 13.63 -24.26 -12.43
N THR A 65 12.78 -25.07 -11.81
CA THR A 65 11.35 -24.80 -11.70
C THR A 65 11.10 -23.56 -10.84
N PHE A 66 11.83 -23.42 -9.73
CA PHE A 66 11.76 -22.24 -8.86
C PHE A 66 12.09 -20.95 -9.63
N VAL A 67 13.27 -20.89 -10.27
CA VAL A 67 13.73 -19.69 -10.99
C VAL A 67 12.78 -19.36 -12.14
N SER A 68 12.37 -20.36 -12.94
CA SER A 68 11.43 -20.16 -14.04
C SER A 68 10.09 -19.61 -13.55
N ALA A 69 9.52 -20.19 -12.49
CA ALA A 69 8.25 -19.75 -11.93
C ALA A 69 8.34 -18.31 -11.40
N MET A 70 9.40 -17.97 -10.66
CA MET A 70 9.58 -16.63 -10.11
C MET A 70 9.77 -15.58 -11.20
N GLN A 71 10.54 -15.85 -12.26
CA GLN A 71 10.67 -14.95 -13.41
C GLN A 71 9.31 -14.66 -14.05
N GLN A 72 8.50 -15.70 -14.30
CA GLN A 72 7.18 -15.53 -14.90
C GLN A 72 6.20 -14.78 -13.98
N MET A 73 6.21 -15.08 -12.69
CA MET A 73 5.35 -14.39 -11.73
C MET A 73 5.74 -12.91 -11.55
N ASN A 74 7.04 -12.59 -11.59
CA ASN A 74 7.53 -11.21 -11.53
C ASN A 74 7.07 -10.38 -12.73
N ILE A 75 7.00 -10.99 -13.92
CA ILE A 75 6.42 -10.35 -15.11
C ILE A 75 4.90 -10.19 -14.94
N ALA A 76 4.21 -11.25 -14.57
CA ALA A 76 2.75 -11.28 -14.49
C ALA A 76 2.17 -10.32 -13.44
N ILE A 77 2.88 -10.12 -12.32
CA ILE A 77 2.41 -9.23 -11.24
C ILE A 77 2.43 -7.75 -11.66
N VAL A 78 3.24 -7.37 -12.63
CA VAL A 78 3.30 -5.99 -13.15
C VAL A 78 2.15 -5.75 -14.11
N ASN A 79 0.95 -5.68 -13.55
CA ASN A 79 -0.29 -5.43 -14.29
C ASN A 79 -1.05 -4.23 -13.68
N PRO A 80 -1.98 -3.61 -14.44
CA PRO A 80 -2.68 -2.40 -13.97
C PRO A 80 -3.41 -2.57 -12.64
N VAL A 81 -3.96 -3.75 -12.35
CA VAL A 81 -4.70 -4.01 -11.11
C VAL A 81 -3.76 -3.99 -9.92
N PHE A 82 -2.62 -4.71 -10.00
CA PHE A 82 -1.62 -4.70 -8.94
C PHE A 82 -1.01 -3.31 -8.74
N ILE A 83 -0.60 -2.64 -9.82
CA ILE A 83 0.00 -1.31 -9.75
C ILE A 83 -0.97 -0.29 -9.14
N SER A 84 -2.26 -0.34 -9.50
CA SER A 84 -3.28 0.53 -8.92
C SER A 84 -3.41 0.36 -7.41
N THR A 85 -3.39 -0.88 -6.91
CA THR A 85 -3.47 -1.13 -5.47
C THR A 85 -2.15 -0.82 -4.77
N PHE A 86 -1.01 -1.10 -5.42
CA PHE A 86 0.33 -0.86 -4.90
C PHE A 86 0.60 0.63 -4.64
N LEU A 87 0.31 1.49 -5.61
CA LEU A 87 0.45 2.93 -5.48
C LEU A 87 -0.77 3.58 -4.80
N GLY A 88 -1.94 3.01 -4.98
CA GLY A 88 -3.18 3.52 -4.41
C GLY A 88 -3.25 3.43 -2.88
N ALA A 89 -2.65 2.41 -2.28
CA ALA A 89 -2.68 2.22 -0.82
C ALA A 89 -2.10 3.43 -0.06
N PRO A 90 -0.86 3.88 -0.29
CA PRO A 90 -0.32 5.06 0.40
C PRO A 90 -1.02 6.36 0.01
N VAL A 91 -1.47 6.50 -1.25
CA VAL A 91 -2.20 7.70 -1.71
C VAL A 91 -3.53 7.85 -0.99
N LEU A 92 -4.33 6.77 -0.91
CA LEU A 92 -5.62 6.78 -0.23
C LEU A 92 -5.47 6.93 1.29
N ALA A 93 -4.46 6.29 1.89
CA ALA A 93 -4.15 6.47 3.31
C ALA A 93 -3.75 7.92 3.62
N GLY A 94 -2.92 8.53 2.77
CA GLY A 94 -2.53 9.94 2.88
C GLY A 94 -3.70 10.89 2.71
N ALA A 95 -4.56 10.67 1.72
CA ALA A 95 -5.80 11.41 1.56
C ALA A 95 -6.70 11.27 2.79
N ALA A 96 -6.86 10.06 3.32
CA ALA A 96 -7.61 9.84 4.56
C ALA A 96 -7.02 10.64 5.74
N ALA A 97 -5.70 10.70 5.88
CA ALA A 97 -5.03 11.48 6.93
C ALA A 97 -5.32 12.98 6.83
N VAL A 98 -5.49 13.51 5.62
CA VAL A 98 -5.85 14.92 5.39
C VAL A 98 -7.30 15.19 5.76
N PHE A 99 -8.24 14.35 5.32
CA PHE A 99 -9.67 14.61 5.44
C PHE A 99 -10.31 14.07 6.72
N CYS A 100 -9.64 13.15 7.46
CA CYS A 100 -10.14 12.62 8.72
C CYS A 100 -10.17 13.69 9.83
N GLY A 101 -11.15 13.56 10.73
CA GLY A 101 -11.24 14.37 11.94
C GLY A 101 -10.07 14.06 12.92
N PRO A 102 -9.92 14.90 13.96
CA PRO A 102 -8.76 14.86 14.87
C PRO A 102 -8.57 13.51 15.58
N HIS A 103 -9.64 12.77 15.86
CA HIS A 103 -9.57 11.47 16.55
C HIS A 103 -9.14 10.32 15.63
N ALA A 104 -9.46 10.38 14.34
CA ALA A 104 -9.08 9.38 13.34
C ALA A 104 -7.70 9.66 12.71
N ARG A 105 -7.31 10.93 12.62
CA ARG A 105 -6.11 11.40 11.93
C ARG A 105 -4.80 10.70 12.35
N PRO A 106 -4.48 10.52 13.64
CA PRO A 106 -3.24 9.85 14.03
C PRO A 106 -3.12 8.44 13.47
N TRP A 107 -4.24 7.70 13.41
CA TRP A 107 -4.30 6.35 12.84
C TRP A 107 -4.14 6.35 11.32
N ALA A 108 -4.75 7.31 10.64
CA ALA A 108 -4.58 7.46 9.20
C ALA A 108 -3.14 7.88 8.83
N ILE A 109 -2.48 8.71 9.64
CA ILE A 109 -1.06 9.04 9.47
C ILE A 109 -0.19 7.78 9.67
N ALA A 110 -0.44 7.01 10.74
CA ALA A 110 0.29 5.76 10.97
C ALA A 110 0.11 4.77 9.81
N ALA A 111 -1.10 4.64 9.27
CA ALA A 111 -1.38 3.84 8.09
C ALA A 111 -0.59 4.33 6.86
N THR A 112 -0.54 5.65 6.65
CA THR A 112 0.23 6.25 5.55
C THR A 112 1.72 5.92 5.67
N VAL A 113 2.29 6.09 6.86
CA VAL A 113 3.71 5.79 7.12
C VAL A 113 4.02 4.31 6.84
N LEU A 114 3.16 3.40 7.30
CA LEU A 114 3.32 1.96 7.05
C LEU A 114 3.16 1.60 5.56
N ALA A 115 2.18 2.19 4.86
CA ALA A 115 1.99 1.96 3.44
C ALA A 115 3.17 2.50 2.60
N VAL A 116 3.70 3.68 2.94
CA VAL A 116 4.93 4.21 2.34
C VAL A 116 6.12 3.31 2.66
N GLY A 117 6.23 2.82 3.89
CA GLY A 117 7.25 1.85 4.28
C GLY A 117 7.23 0.59 3.41
N THR A 118 6.03 0.08 3.08
CA THR A 118 5.88 -1.04 2.13
C THR A 118 6.44 -0.72 0.74
N LEU A 119 6.21 0.51 0.23
CA LEU A 119 6.82 0.95 -1.03
C LEU A 119 8.34 1.01 -0.93
N VAL A 120 8.87 1.60 0.14
CA VAL A 120 10.33 1.71 0.36
C VAL A 120 10.98 0.32 0.38
N ILE A 121 10.41 -0.63 1.12
CA ILE A 121 10.90 -2.02 1.15
C ILE A 121 10.87 -2.63 -0.25
N SER A 122 9.82 -2.38 -1.02
CA SER A 122 9.68 -2.90 -2.38
C SER A 122 10.74 -2.33 -3.32
N PHE A 123 10.87 -0.99 -3.38
CA PHE A 123 11.80 -0.31 -4.30
C PHE A 123 13.27 -0.50 -3.92
N ALA A 124 13.58 -0.58 -2.61
CA ALA A 124 14.95 -0.76 -2.15
C ALA A 124 15.38 -2.23 -2.07
N GLY A 125 14.45 -3.18 -2.13
CA GLY A 125 14.75 -4.58 -1.88
C GLY A 125 14.14 -5.55 -2.88
N ASN A 126 12.82 -5.82 -2.81
CA ASN A 126 12.22 -6.88 -3.64
C ASN A 126 12.32 -6.61 -5.15
N ILE A 127 12.14 -5.35 -5.60
CA ILE A 127 12.24 -5.01 -7.02
C ILE A 127 13.68 -5.23 -7.53
N PRO A 128 14.74 -4.70 -6.89
CA PRO A 128 16.11 -5.01 -7.31
C PRO A 128 16.46 -6.50 -7.34
N LEU A 129 15.91 -7.29 -6.42
CA LEU A 129 16.09 -8.76 -6.45
C LEU A 129 15.37 -9.38 -7.66
N ASN A 130 14.15 -8.93 -7.96
CA ASN A 130 13.41 -9.39 -9.14
C ASN A 130 14.18 -9.04 -10.43
N ASP A 131 14.71 -7.81 -10.52
CA ASP A 131 15.49 -7.36 -11.66
C ASP A 131 16.78 -8.18 -11.83
N ALA A 132 17.47 -8.50 -10.72
CA ALA A 132 18.65 -9.36 -10.74
C ALA A 132 18.32 -10.80 -11.20
N LEU A 133 17.17 -11.32 -10.74
CA LEU A 133 16.69 -12.65 -11.17
C LEU A 133 16.35 -12.68 -12.67
N ASP A 134 15.76 -11.63 -13.20
CA ASP A 134 15.45 -11.50 -14.64
C ASP A 134 16.74 -11.30 -15.46
N ALA A 135 17.69 -10.52 -14.97
CA ALA A 135 18.99 -10.28 -15.60
C ALA A 135 19.87 -11.55 -15.69
N ALA A 136 19.59 -12.58 -14.88
CA ALA A 136 20.24 -13.90 -15.03
C ALA A 136 19.92 -14.57 -16.38
N GLY A 137 18.86 -14.12 -17.06
CA GLY A 137 18.45 -14.52 -18.39
C GLY A 137 17.61 -15.79 -18.44
N PRO A 138 17.36 -16.33 -19.64
CA PRO A 138 16.52 -17.51 -19.81
C PRO A 138 17.05 -18.71 -19.03
N VAL A 139 16.18 -19.41 -18.31
CA VAL A 139 16.52 -20.54 -17.42
C VAL A 139 17.40 -21.60 -18.12
N ASP A 140 17.19 -21.84 -19.43
CA ASP A 140 17.96 -22.80 -20.21
C ASP A 140 19.42 -22.37 -20.44
N LYS A 141 19.76 -21.09 -20.22
CA LYS A 141 21.09 -20.52 -20.43
C LYS A 141 21.83 -20.22 -19.12
N ILE A 142 21.16 -20.35 -17.98
CA ILE A 142 21.78 -20.15 -16.67
C ILE A 142 22.66 -21.34 -16.33
N LYS A 143 23.94 -21.08 -16.08
CA LYS A 143 24.93 -22.13 -15.79
C LYS A 143 24.79 -22.69 -14.38
N ASP A 144 24.44 -21.85 -13.42
CA ASP A 144 24.32 -22.21 -11.99
C ASP A 144 22.99 -21.68 -11.43
N LEU A 145 21.95 -22.49 -11.55
CA LEU A 145 20.61 -22.17 -11.07
C LEU A 145 20.55 -22.15 -9.53
N ALA A 146 21.36 -23.00 -8.87
CA ALA A 146 21.40 -23.04 -7.41
C ALA A 146 21.96 -21.75 -6.82
N ALA A 147 23.03 -21.19 -7.41
CA ALA A 147 23.58 -19.90 -7.00
C ALA A 147 22.56 -18.76 -7.21
N VAL A 148 21.93 -18.68 -8.39
CA VAL A 148 20.91 -17.65 -8.69
C VAL A 148 19.75 -17.71 -7.70
N ARG A 149 19.28 -18.92 -7.37
CA ARG A 149 18.22 -19.11 -6.36
C ARG A 149 18.69 -18.69 -4.96
N ALA A 150 19.89 -19.10 -4.54
CA ALA A 150 20.44 -18.79 -3.23
C ALA A 150 20.58 -17.27 -2.99
N ASP A 151 21.02 -16.53 -4.00
CA ASP A 151 21.17 -15.07 -3.96
C ASP A 151 19.80 -14.34 -3.87
N PHE A 152 18.75 -14.98 -4.36
CA PHE A 152 17.41 -14.39 -4.45
C PHE A 152 16.52 -14.77 -3.26
N GLU A 153 16.31 -16.06 -3.01
CA GLU A 153 15.18 -16.60 -2.26
C GLU A 153 15.12 -16.08 -0.81
N SER A 154 16.21 -16.27 -0.06
CA SER A 154 16.23 -15.98 1.39
C SER A 154 15.96 -14.51 1.71
N LEU A 155 16.59 -13.59 0.97
CA LEU A 155 16.41 -12.16 1.19
C LEU A 155 15.04 -11.70 0.71
N TRP A 156 14.58 -12.19 -0.44
CA TRP A 156 13.27 -11.86 -0.99
C TRP A 156 12.14 -12.24 -0.01
N VAL A 157 12.20 -13.43 0.57
CA VAL A 157 11.20 -13.92 1.55
C VAL A 157 11.17 -13.03 2.79
N LYS A 158 12.32 -12.65 3.35
CA LYS A 158 12.40 -11.76 4.52
C LYS A 158 11.81 -10.38 4.24
N LEU A 159 12.12 -9.81 3.08
CA LEU A 159 11.57 -8.53 2.65
C LEU A 159 10.06 -8.62 2.38
N ASN A 160 9.60 -9.73 1.79
CA ASN A 160 8.16 -9.94 1.59
C ASN A 160 7.42 -10.06 2.91
N LEU A 161 7.98 -10.73 3.92
CA LEU A 161 7.41 -10.78 5.27
C LEU A 161 7.33 -9.37 5.89
N ALA A 162 8.37 -8.55 5.72
CA ALA A 162 8.36 -7.17 6.18
C ALA A 162 7.24 -6.35 5.49
N ARG A 163 7.03 -6.53 4.17
CA ARG A 163 5.90 -5.92 3.44
C ARG A 163 4.55 -6.41 3.96
N CYS A 164 4.43 -7.71 4.26
CA CYS A 164 3.23 -8.31 4.82
C CYS A 164 2.87 -7.66 6.17
N VAL A 165 3.82 -7.56 7.09
CA VAL A 165 3.64 -6.95 8.40
C VAL A 165 3.29 -5.47 8.28
N SER A 166 4.01 -4.73 7.44
CA SER A 166 3.79 -3.29 7.23
C SER A 166 2.41 -3.02 6.63
N SER A 167 2.01 -3.75 5.59
CA SER A 167 0.71 -3.57 4.94
C SER A 167 -0.46 -4.01 5.81
N ALA A 168 -0.31 -5.11 6.57
CA ALA A 168 -1.31 -5.54 7.55
C ALA A 168 -1.48 -4.51 8.68
N GLY A 169 -0.37 -3.92 9.14
CA GLY A 169 -0.37 -2.82 10.10
C GLY A 169 -1.08 -1.58 9.54
N ALA A 170 -0.83 -1.23 8.28
CA ALA A 170 -1.52 -0.12 7.61
C ALA A 170 -3.04 -0.35 7.55
N LEU A 171 -3.48 -1.55 7.17
CA LEU A 171 -4.88 -1.94 7.19
C LEU A 171 -5.48 -1.81 8.59
N GLY A 172 -4.82 -2.37 9.61
CA GLY A 172 -5.26 -2.27 11.01
C GLY A 172 -5.44 -0.82 11.46
N CYS A 173 -4.49 0.05 11.13
CA CYS A 173 -4.57 1.48 11.42
C CYS A 173 -5.75 2.16 10.69
N LEU A 174 -6.03 1.82 9.42
CA LEU A 174 -7.18 2.34 8.68
C LEU A 174 -8.51 1.89 9.28
N VAL A 175 -8.61 0.65 9.73
CA VAL A 175 -9.79 0.14 10.45
C VAL A 175 -9.99 0.91 11.75
N LEU A 176 -8.92 1.13 12.54
CA LEU A 176 -8.98 1.93 13.76
C LEU A 176 -9.35 3.39 13.50
N ALA A 177 -8.88 3.98 12.40
CA ALA A 177 -9.30 5.31 11.96
C ALA A 177 -10.80 5.33 11.64
N ALA A 178 -11.31 4.34 10.90
CA ALA A 178 -12.71 4.24 10.53
C ALA A 178 -13.63 4.13 11.75
N LEU A 179 -13.22 3.40 12.78
CA LEU A 179 -13.98 3.27 14.03
C LEU A 179 -14.02 4.58 14.87
N ARG A 180 -13.17 5.55 14.54
CA ARG A 180 -13.05 6.85 15.24
C ARG A 180 -13.55 8.05 14.43
N VAL A 181 -14.06 7.83 13.25
CA VAL A 181 -14.75 8.86 12.47
C VAL A 181 -16.12 9.12 13.11
N ARG A 182 -16.22 10.24 13.77
CA ARG A 182 -17.47 10.80 14.26
C ARG A 182 -17.64 12.21 13.74
#